data_ad9924346eda2f8da78b837ed6c5a2f4
#
_entry.id   ad9924346eda2f8da78b837ed6c5a2f4
#
_cell.length_a   1.000
_cell.length_b   1.000
_cell.length_c   1.000
_cell.angle_alpha   90.00
_cell.angle_beta   90.00
_cell.angle_gamma   90.00
#
_symmetry.space_group_name_H-M   'P 1'
#
loop_
_entity.id
_entity.type
_entity.pdbx_description
1 polymer ?
#
loop_
_entity_poly.entity_id
_entity_poly.type
_entity_poly.pdbx_seq_one_letter_code
_entity_poly.pdbx_strand_id
1 'polypeptide(L)' 'MTQRSTARILRLLKTKGAQNAETLAKYLKVTPVAARQHLATLLERGLVAHEDRKLGVGRPKRFWLLTKAGHDYFP' A
#
# COMPACT_ATOMS: atom_id res chain seq x y z
N MET A 1 -5.86 -12.69 11.07
CA MET A 1 -5.77 -11.88 10.79
C MET A 1 -5.39 -10.84 9.87
N THR A 2 -6.42 -10.33 9.27
CA THR A 2 -6.31 -9.23 8.33
C THR A 2 -5.69 -7.97 8.95
N GLN A 3 -5.92 -7.74 10.25
CA GLN A 3 -5.41 -6.54 10.91
C GLN A 3 -3.88 -6.48 10.97
N ARG A 4 -3.23 -7.63 11.14
CA ARG A 4 -1.78 -7.67 11.21
C ARG A 4 -1.15 -7.29 9.87
N SER A 5 -1.68 -7.81 8.77
CA SER A 5 -1.18 -7.49 7.44
C SER A 5 -1.42 -6.02 7.08
N THR A 6 -2.60 -5.49 7.42
CA THR A 6 -2.89 -4.08 7.13
C THR A 6 -1.99 -3.16 7.94
N ALA A 7 -1.72 -3.48 9.20
CA ALA A 7 -0.80 -2.68 10.02
C ALA A 7 0.61 -2.70 9.44
N ARG A 8 1.06 -3.84 8.95
CA ARG A 8 2.38 -3.95 8.33
C ARG A 8 2.47 -3.13 7.05
N ILE A 9 1.41 -3.13 6.24
CA ILE A 9 1.37 -2.31 5.03
C ILE A 9 1.48 -0.84 5.39
N LEU A 10 0.71 -0.37 6.38
CA LEU A 10 0.76 1.02 6.81
C LEU A 10 2.16 1.40 7.28
N ARG A 11 2.80 0.53 8.04
CA ARG A 11 4.17 0.78 8.51
C ARG A 11 5.16 0.85 7.36
N LEU A 12 5.04 -0.05 6.39
CA LEU A 12 5.92 -0.05 5.23
C LEU A 12 5.78 1.24 4.42
N LEU A 13 4.55 1.68 4.22
CA LEU A 13 4.31 2.92 3.49
C LEU A 13 4.82 4.13 4.25
N LYS A 14 4.76 4.09 5.58
CA LYS A 14 5.28 5.19 6.38
C LYS A 14 6.80 5.28 6.34
N THR A 15 7.47 4.13 6.41
CA THR A 15 8.93 4.10 6.50
C THR A 15 9.60 4.15 5.14
N LYS A 16 9.00 3.57 4.12
CA LYS A 16 9.61 3.46 2.80
C LYS A 16 8.98 4.37 1.75
N GLY A 17 7.86 5.02 2.10
CA GLY A 17 7.15 5.88 1.15
C GLY A 17 6.28 5.09 0.20
N ALA A 18 5.95 5.67 -0.94
CA ALA A 18 5.06 5.06 -1.91
C ALA A 18 5.65 3.76 -2.47
N GLN A 19 4.81 2.72 -2.53
CA GLN A 19 5.22 1.40 -2.99
C GLN A 19 4.12 0.80 -3.85
N ASN A 20 4.50 -0.05 -4.81
CA ASN A 20 3.51 -0.80 -5.58
C ASN A 20 3.10 -2.07 -4.83
N ALA A 21 1.98 -2.68 -5.26
CA ALA A 21 1.44 -3.85 -4.58
C ALA A 21 2.39 -5.05 -4.65
N GLU A 22 3.12 -5.19 -5.75
CA GLU A 22 4.04 -6.31 -5.91
C GLU A 22 5.19 -6.23 -4.92
N THR A 23 5.73 -5.04 -4.71
CA THR A 23 6.79 -4.83 -3.72
C THR A 23 6.27 -5.10 -2.32
N LEU A 24 5.07 -4.59 -2.01
CA LEU A 24 4.47 -4.85 -0.70
C LEU A 24 4.22 -6.33 -0.47
N ALA A 25 3.78 -7.05 -1.50
CA ALA A 25 3.57 -8.49 -1.40
C ALA A 25 4.86 -9.22 -1.03
N LYS A 26 5.98 -8.81 -1.61
CA LYS A 26 7.27 -9.41 -1.30
C LYS A 26 7.67 -9.19 0.16
N TYR A 27 7.49 -7.97 0.66
CA TYR A 27 7.79 -7.67 2.06
C TYR A 27 6.90 -8.46 3.01
N LEU A 28 5.63 -8.64 2.65
CA LEU A 28 4.67 -9.33 3.49
C LEU A 28 4.70 -10.84 3.31
N LYS A 29 5.39 -11.32 2.28
CA LYS A 29 5.43 -12.75 1.92
C LYS A 29 4.04 -13.28 1.62
N VAL A 30 3.27 -12.51 0.87
CA VAL A 30 1.94 -12.88 0.41
C VAL A 30 1.88 -12.72 -1.11
N THR A 31 0.79 -13.17 -1.72
CA THR A 31 0.61 -13.00 -3.15
C THR A 31 0.25 -11.55 -3.46
N PRO A 32 0.54 -11.06 -4.69
CA PRO A 32 0.10 -9.73 -5.09
C PRO A 32 -1.40 -9.53 -4.99
N VAL A 33 -2.19 -10.58 -5.25
CA VAL A 33 -3.64 -10.50 -5.12
C VAL A 33 -4.04 -10.22 -3.68
N ALA A 34 -3.42 -10.93 -2.73
CA ALA A 34 -3.69 -10.70 -1.32
C ALA A 34 -3.30 -9.28 -0.89
N ALA A 35 -2.14 -8.81 -1.35
CA ALA A 35 -1.71 -7.45 -1.04
C ALA A 35 -2.71 -6.42 -1.56
N ARG A 36 -3.21 -6.60 -2.79
CA ARG A 36 -4.20 -5.70 -3.37
C ARG A 36 -5.51 -5.69 -2.59
N GLN A 37 -5.92 -6.85 -2.07
CA GLN A 37 -7.13 -6.93 -1.26
C GLN A 37 -6.97 -6.15 0.04
N HIS A 38 -5.83 -6.25 0.69
CA HIS A 38 -5.55 -5.47 1.89
C HIS A 38 -5.52 -3.97 1.58
N LEU A 39 -4.90 -3.61 0.46
CA LEU A 39 -4.84 -2.21 0.04
C LEU A 39 -6.23 -1.66 -0.27
N ALA A 40 -7.10 -2.46 -0.90
CA ALA A 40 -8.46 -2.04 -1.18
C ALA A 40 -9.22 -1.75 0.12
N THR A 41 -9.04 -2.59 1.12
CA THR A 41 -9.65 -2.37 2.44
C THR A 41 -9.15 -1.07 3.07
N LEU A 42 -7.85 -0.83 3.00
CA LEU A 42 -7.27 0.39 3.56
C LEU A 42 -7.72 1.63 2.79
N LEU A 43 -7.91 1.50 1.48
CA LEU A 43 -8.43 2.59 0.65
C LEU A 43 -9.85 2.96 1.08
N GLU A 44 -10.70 1.96 1.32
CA GLU A 44 -12.06 2.19 1.80
C GLU A 44 -12.07 2.92 3.14
N ARG A 45 -11.09 2.64 3.99
CA ARG A 45 -10.94 3.30 5.28
C ARG A 45 -10.34 4.70 5.17
N GLY A 46 -9.87 5.08 3.98
CA GLY A 46 -9.26 6.38 3.77
C GLY A 46 -7.85 6.51 4.33
N LEU A 47 -7.20 5.38 4.64
CA LEU A 47 -5.85 5.39 5.22
C LEU A 47 -4.76 5.39 4.16
N VAL A 48 -5.07 4.94 2.95
CA VAL A 48 -4.13 4.95 1.83
C VAL A 48 -4.80 5.57 0.62
N ALA A 49 -3.98 6.03 -0.30
CA ALA A 49 -4.41 6.48 -1.62
C ALA A 49 -3.51 5.83 -2.63
N HIS A 50 -3.82 5.98 -3.90
CA HIS A 50 -2.94 5.48 -4.95
C HIS A 50 -2.80 6.52 -6.04
N GLU A 51 -1.69 6.43 -6.76
CA GLU A 51 -1.45 7.22 -7.95
C GLU A 51 -0.79 6.34 -8.99
N ASP A 52 -1.08 6.61 -10.24
CA ASP A 52 -0.44 5.91 -11.34
C ASP A 52 0.73 6.73 -11.81
N ARG A 53 1.91 6.10 -11.87
CA ARG A 53 3.14 6.74 -12.32
C ARG A 53 3.62 6.08 -13.59
N LYS A 54 3.84 6.89 -14.62
CA LYS A 54 4.39 6.40 -15.87
C LYS A 54 5.90 6.51 -15.80
N LEU A 55 6.56 5.37 -15.77
CA LEU A 55 8.02 5.30 -15.67
C LEU A 55 8.61 4.95 -17.03
N GLY A 56 8.66 5.96 -17.92
CA GLY A 56 9.19 5.76 -19.27
C GLY A 56 8.13 5.17 -20.20
N VAL A 57 8.56 4.27 -21.10
CA VAL A 57 7.66 3.65 -22.08
C VAL A 57 6.96 2.46 -21.45
N GLY A 58 5.64 2.37 -21.64
CA GLY A 58 4.89 1.25 -21.15
C GLY A 58 3.68 1.67 -20.33
N ARG A 59 3.11 0.70 -19.63
CA ARG A 59 1.93 0.94 -18.80
C ARG A 59 2.30 1.65 -17.51
N PRO A 60 1.47 2.60 -17.04
CA PRO A 60 1.69 3.21 -15.74
C PRO A 60 1.67 2.17 -14.63
N LYS A 61 2.50 2.37 -13.62
CA LYS A 61 2.48 1.55 -12.42
C LYS A 61 1.73 2.27 -11.31
N ARG A 62 0.90 1.52 -10.58
CA ARG A 62 0.14 2.08 -9.47
C ARG A 62 0.97 1.99 -8.20
N PHE A 63 1.17 3.14 -7.58
CA PHE A 63 1.86 3.24 -6.30
C PHE A 63 0.87 3.60 -5.22
N TRP A 64 1.02 2.97 -4.08
CA TRP A 64 0.18 3.20 -2.91
C TRP A 64 0.95 4.02 -1.89
N LEU A 65 0.28 4.96 -1.26
CA LEU A 65 0.90 5.86 -0.30
C LEU A 65 -0.09 6.14 0.82
N LEU A 66 0.45 6.61 1.96
CA LEU A 66 -0.41 6.97 3.09
C LEU A 66 -1.08 8.31 2.83
N THR A 67 -2.34 8.40 3.27
CA THR A 67 -3.03 9.68 3.38
C THR A 67 -2.64 10.32 4.70
N LYS A 68 -3.14 11.55 4.95
CA LYS A 68 -2.96 12.17 6.25
C LYS A 68 -3.52 11.29 7.36
N ALA A 69 -4.71 10.71 7.15
CA ALA A 69 -5.30 9.79 8.12
C ALA A 69 -4.42 8.57 8.33
N GLY A 70 -3.78 8.06 7.28
CA GLY A 70 -2.86 6.94 7.40
C GLY A 70 -1.63 7.30 8.23
N HIS A 71 -1.07 8.49 8.04
CA HIS A 71 0.04 8.96 8.87
C HIS A 71 -0.38 9.13 10.32
N ASP A 72 -1.59 9.63 10.54
CA ASP A 72 -2.11 9.86 11.89
C ASP A 72 -2.49 8.55 12.60
N TYR A 73 -2.56 7.45 11.86
CA TYR A 73 -2.86 6.14 12.44
C TYR A 73 -1.83 5.71 13.48
N PHE A 74 -0.60 6.16 13.32
CA PHE A 74 0.47 5.84 14.27
C PHE A 74 0.56 6.93 15.34
N PRO A 75 0.80 6.53 16.58
CA PRO A 75 0.99 7.50 17.66
C PRO A 75 2.27 8.33 17.48
#